data_d47287fa55b208df4b3062b4d840eacc
#
_entry.id   d47287fa55b208df4b3062b4d840eacc
#
_cell.length_a   1.000
_cell.length_b   1.000
_cell.length_c   1.000
_cell.angle_alpha   90.00
_cell.angle_beta   90.00
_cell.angle_gamma   90.00
#
_symmetry.space_group_name_H-M   'P 1'
#
loop_
_entity.id
_entity.type
_entity.pdbx_description
1 polymer ?
#
loop_
_entity_poly.entity_id
_entity_poly.type
_entity_poly.pdbx_seq_one_letter_code
_entity_poly.pdbx_strand_id
1 'polypeptide(L)'
;MKKLILLLFIPYLIIAQDFKIEHKVNDDKTVDFSYKNLISNSITVIVNFSFLENTMSSTKVVEKVSKTEGKLFKLKPMNNEQNIRFNYSYLFFNHNINPKVDDDFVYILPYKKEAQMFVEELSYLGSTYSDKEEPKGWKSYSFSSDEVQKIFPVRKGVVIDVVRGFNIDTTKTFTYYNKMNSVKIEHNDGTIALYSGFNKNEIYVDIGDVVYPKFNALGKTELYDKRKKQRINFSLFYYSTKNGIKLSSLSTSSQTEVIYITPAFYQSGESVKLRKDFFYESDYDDKTLFQNLSKRQIKKYKKGNLIL
;
A
#
# COMPACT_ATOMS: atom_id res chain seq x y z
N MET A 1 -36.80 -49.25 -23.62
CA MET A 1 -35.67 -48.29 -23.83
C MET A 1 -35.71 -47.24 -22.75
N LYS A 2 -34.81 -47.33 -21.74
CA LYS A 2 -34.69 -46.33 -20.65
C LYS A 2 -33.80 -45.18 -21.17
N LYS A 3 -34.35 -43.97 -21.29
CA LYS A 3 -33.57 -42.76 -21.62
C LYS A 3 -32.81 -42.32 -20.39
N LEU A 4 -31.47 -42.43 -20.44
CA LEU A 4 -30.56 -41.91 -19.43
C LEU A 4 -30.42 -40.41 -19.65
N ILE A 5 -30.99 -39.58 -18.75
CA ILE A 5 -30.79 -38.12 -18.74
C ILE A 5 -29.48 -37.85 -18.02
N LEU A 6 -28.41 -37.52 -18.77
CA LEU A 6 -27.13 -37.11 -18.24
C LEU A 6 -27.25 -35.64 -17.79
N LEU A 7 -27.41 -35.40 -16.51
CA LEU A 7 -27.36 -34.06 -15.92
C LEU A 7 -25.89 -33.59 -15.90
N LEU A 8 -25.53 -32.73 -16.87
CA LEU A 8 -24.26 -32.02 -16.88
C LEU A 8 -24.26 -31.00 -15.74
N PHE A 9 -23.62 -31.32 -14.64
CA PHE A 9 -23.24 -30.34 -13.63
C PHE A 9 -22.13 -29.46 -14.21
N ILE A 10 -22.47 -28.27 -14.72
CA ILE A 10 -21.50 -27.23 -15.04
C ILE A 10 -21.17 -26.55 -13.70
N PRO A 11 -19.94 -26.67 -13.17
CA PRO A 11 -19.55 -25.89 -12.00
C PRO A 11 -19.53 -24.42 -12.43
N TYR A 12 -20.49 -23.64 -11.94
CA TYR A 12 -20.38 -22.18 -11.99
C TYR A 12 -19.15 -21.80 -11.18
N LEU A 13 -18.06 -21.44 -11.84
CA LEU A 13 -16.96 -20.73 -11.24
C LEU A 13 -17.51 -19.37 -10.82
N ILE A 14 -17.93 -19.26 -9.57
CA ILE A 14 -18.22 -17.97 -8.94
C ILE A 14 -16.86 -17.28 -8.82
N ILE A 15 -16.54 -16.39 -9.75
CA ILE A 15 -15.41 -15.48 -9.59
C ILE A 15 -15.81 -14.58 -8.41
N ALA A 16 -15.22 -14.84 -7.26
CA ALA A 16 -15.40 -13.97 -6.10
C ALA A 16 -14.88 -12.58 -6.50
N GLN A 17 -15.77 -11.59 -6.51
CA GLN A 17 -15.40 -10.22 -6.81
C GLN A 17 -14.62 -9.67 -5.60
N ASP A 18 -13.40 -9.19 -5.83
CA ASP A 18 -12.48 -8.71 -4.79
C ASP A 18 -13.07 -7.57 -3.93
N PHE A 19 -14.01 -6.82 -4.49
CA PHE A 19 -14.74 -5.74 -3.81
C PHE A 19 -16.22 -5.76 -4.21
N LYS A 20 -17.12 -5.68 -3.23
CA LYS A 20 -18.57 -5.71 -3.46
C LYS A 20 -19.27 -4.64 -2.65
N ILE A 21 -20.26 -3.97 -3.26
CA ILE A 21 -21.21 -3.09 -2.59
C ILE A 21 -22.54 -3.80 -2.45
N GLU A 22 -23.12 -3.71 -1.25
CA GLU A 22 -24.46 -4.17 -0.92
C GLU A 22 -25.30 -2.99 -0.40
N HIS A 23 -26.61 -3.05 -0.57
CA HIS A 23 -27.50 -2.05 0.01
C HIS A 23 -28.67 -2.70 0.74
N LYS A 24 -29.22 -1.98 1.74
CA LYS A 24 -30.40 -2.37 2.50
C LYS A 24 -31.34 -1.18 2.63
N VAL A 25 -32.58 -1.37 2.23
CA VAL A 25 -33.66 -0.42 2.50
C VAL A 25 -34.19 -0.69 3.92
N ASN A 26 -34.28 0.34 4.73
CA ASN A 26 -34.76 0.29 6.12
C ASN A 26 -36.25 0.68 6.19
N ASP A 27 -36.91 0.37 7.31
CA ASP A 27 -38.31 0.66 7.53
C ASP A 27 -38.62 2.17 7.51
N ASP A 28 -37.64 2.99 7.91
CA ASP A 28 -37.68 4.46 7.85
C ASP A 28 -37.40 5.03 6.45
N LYS A 29 -37.44 4.20 5.40
CA LYS A 29 -37.17 4.53 3.99
C LYS A 29 -35.75 4.98 3.70
N THR A 30 -34.85 5.02 4.67
CA THR A 30 -33.41 5.24 4.42
C THR A 30 -32.80 4.03 3.71
N VAL A 31 -31.69 4.23 2.97
CA VAL A 31 -30.95 3.15 2.32
C VAL A 31 -29.51 3.17 2.81
N ASP A 32 -29.13 2.11 3.50
CA ASP A 32 -27.73 1.91 3.93
C ASP A 32 -26.95 1.20 2.81
N PHE A 33 -25.83 1.78 2.39
CA PHE A 33 -24.84 1.16 1.52
C PHE A 33 -23.68 0.65 2.37
N SER A 34 -23.29 -0.60 2.15
CA SER A 34 -22.17 -1.27 2.82
C SER A 34 -21.25 -1.90 1.80
N TYR A 35 -20.06 -2.28 2.22
CA TYR A 35 -19.07 -2.93 1.36
C TYR A 35 -18.44 -4.14 2.03
N LYS A 36 -17.94 -5.06 1.18
CA LYS A 36 -16.99 -6.12 1.52
C LYS A 36 -15.77 -5.96 0.64
N ASN A 37 -14.60 -5.93 1.27
CA ASN A 37 -13.29 -5.79 0.63
C ASN A 37 -12.44 -7.01 0.98
N LEU A 38 -12.15 -7.84 -0.01
CA LEU A 38 -11.30 -9.03 0.16
C LEU A 38 -9.82 -8.72 -0.11
N ILE A 39 -9.51 -7.48 -0.51
CA ILE A 39 -8.15 -7.01 -0.76
C ILE A 39 -7.62 -6.37 0.52
N SER A 40 -6.33 -6.58 0.83
CA SER A 40 -5.72 -6.06 2.07
C SER A 40 -5.39 -4.57 2.03
N ASN A 41 -5.37 -3.95 0.86
CA ASN A 41 -5.06 -2.53 0.69
C ASN A 41 -6.30 -1.64 0.74
N SER A 42 -6.08 -0.35 0.92
CA SER A 42 -7.13 0.66 0.80
C SER A 42 -7.67 0.76 -0.63
N ILE A 43 -8.95 1.04 -0.74
CA ILE A 43 -9.66 1.18 -2.02
C ILE A 43 -10.27 2.59 -2.11
N THR A 44 -10.16 3.20 -3.28
CA THR A 44 -11.02 4.34 -3.66
C THR A 44 -12.16 3.81 -4.50
N VAL A 45 -13.41 4.02 -4.05
CA VAL A 45 -14.61 3.61 -4.76
C VAL A 45 -15.41 4.81 -5.22
N ILE A 46 -15.96 4.75 -6.44
CA ILE A 46 -16.81 5.75 -7.04
C ILE A 46 -18.14 5.08 -7.36
N VAL A 47 -19.22 5.51 -6.68
CA VAL A 47 -20.58 5.06 -6.96
C VAL A 47 -21.25 6.09 -7.85
N ASN A 48 -21.80 5.65 -8.98
CA ASN A 48 -22.53 6.49 -9.93
C ASN A 48 -23.99 6.07 -9.95
N PHE A 49 -24.88 6.98 -9.61
CA PHE A 49 -26.33 6.80 -9.76
C PHE A 49 -26.75 7.26 -11.17
N SER A 50 -27.18 6.33 -11.99
CA SER A 50 -27.79 6.65 -13.30
C SER A 50 -29.22 7.18 -13.14
N PHE A 51 -29.87 6.85 -12.03
CA PHE A 51 -31.19 7.30 -11.62
C PHE A 51 -31.21 7.42 -10.09
N LEU A 52 -31.71 8.54 -9.58
CA LEU A 52 -31.77 8.82 -8.13
C LEU A 52 -32.88 9.84 -7.84
N GLU A 53 -33.93 9.43 -7.11
CA GLU A 53 -35.07 10.23 -6.73
C GLU A 53 -35.36 10.16 -5.24
N ASN A 54 -36.06 11.19 -4.73
CA ASN A 54 -36.47 11.34 -3.33
C ASN A 54 -35.27 11.37 -2.35
N THR A 55 -34.15 11.98 -2.74
CA THR A 55 -33.00 12.24 -1.84
C THR A 55 -32.21 13.45 -2.29
N MET A 56 -31.55 14.13 -1.35
CA MET A 56 -30.62 15.24 -1.62
C MET A 56 -29.20 14.78 -1.95
N SER A 57 -28.95 13.48 -1.96
CA SER A 57 -27.63 12.95 -2.21
C SER A 57 -27.15 13.23 -3.64
N SER A 58 -25.82 13.36 -3.81
CA SER A 58 -25.21 13.51 -5.13
C SER A 58 -25.40 12.25 -5.97
N THR A 59 -25.54 12.42 -7.28
CA THR A 59 -25.54 11.31 -8.25
C THR A 59 -24.18 10.61 -8.36
N LYS A 60 -23.11 11.21 -7.80
CA LYS A 60 -21.79 10.58 -7.68
C LYS A 60 -21.31 10.68 -6.24
N VAL A 61 -20.92 9.54 -5.67
CA VAL A 61 -20.34 9.43 -4.32
C VAL A 61 -18.96 8.80 -4.44
N VAL A 62 -17.97 9.43 -3.79
CA VAL A 62 -16.59 8.92 -3.73
C VAL A 62 -16.27 8.63 -2.29
N GLU A 63 -15.86 7.37 -2.03
CA GLU A 63 -15.51 6.92 -0.70
C GLU A 63 -14.14 6.23 -0.70
N LYS A 64 -13.47 6.27 0.45
CA LYS A 64 -12.20 5.60 0.71
C LYS A 64 -12.38 4.59 1.81
N VAL A 65 -12.04 3.35 1.56
CA VAL A 65 -12.21 2.24 2.50
C VAL A 65 -10.88 1.53 2.71
N SER A 66 -10.59 1.15 3.96
CA SER A 66 -9.34 0.49 4.36
C SER A 66 -9.57 -0.73 5.26
N LYS A 67 -10.84 -1.14 5.43
CA LYS A 67 -11.22 -2.31 6.21
C LYS A 67 -11.81 -3.38 5.31
N THR A 68 -11.93 -4.59 5.83
CA THR A 68 -12.52 -5.72 5.12
C THR A 68 -14.01 -5.58 4.89
N GLU A 69 -14.71 -4.87 5.77
CA GLU A 69 -16.14 -4.56 5.62
C GLU A 69 -16.54 -3.31 6.40
N GLY A 70 -17.66 -2.71 6.05
CA GLY A 70 -18.20 -1.56 6.76
C GLY A 70 -19.34 -0.86 6.04
N LYS A 71 -19.79 0.24 6.65
CA LYS A 71 -20.72 1.18 6.02
C LYS A 71 -19.96 2.04 5.03
N LEU A 72 -20.58 2.27 3.87
CA LEU A 72 -20.06 3.17 2.86
C LEU A 72 -20.70 4.55 3.01
N PHE A 73 -22.00 4.64 2.81
CA PHE A 73 -22.81 5.84 3.04
C PHE A 73 -24.28 5.46 3.26
N LYS A 74 -25.12 6.47 3.56
CA LYS A 74 -26.57 6.31 3.74
C LYS A 74 -27.32 7.35 2.92
N LEU A 75 -28.34 6.93 2.17
CA LEU A 75 -29.31 7.82 1.55
C LEU A 75 -30.46 8.08 2.53
N LYS A 76 -30.92 9.34 2.58
CA LYS A 76 -32.08 9.76 3.36
C LYS A 76 -33.15 10.25 2.42
N PRO A 77 -34.45 9.87 2.63
CA PRO A 77 -35.52 10.36 1.80
C PRO A 77 -35.78 11.85 2.09
N MET A 78 -36.20 12.59 1.06
CA MET A 78 -36.73 13.94 1.20
C MET A 78 -38.19 13.91 1.69
N ASN A 79 -38.97 12.99 1.14
CA ASN A 79 -40.34 12.67 1.59
C ASN A 79 -40.31 11.27 2.24
N ASN A 80 -40.57 11.22 3.55
CA ASN A 80 -40.55 9.99 4.35
C ASN A 80 -41.73 9.05 4.03
N GLU A 81 -42.76 9.50 3.31
CA GLU A 81 -43.87 8.64 2.88
C GLU A 81 -43.52 7.81 1.65
N GLN A 82 -42.47 8.19 0.89
CA GLN A 82 -42.06 7.56 -0.34
C GLN A 82 -40.70 6.89 -0.21
N ASN A 83 -40.48 5.78 -0.93
CA ASN A 83 -39.20 5.16 -1.02
C ASN A 83 -38.21 5.96 -1.88
N ILE A 84 -36.92 5.90 -1.56
CA ILE A 84 -35.89 6.37 -2.46
C ILE A 84 -35.82 5.38 -3.65
N ARG A 85 -35.88 5.91 -4.87
CA ARG A 85 -35.74 5.13 -6.10
C ARG A 85 -34.36 5.40 -6.70
N PHE A 86 -33.61 4.35 -7.04
CA PHE A 86 -32.27 4.50 -7.55
C PHE A 86 -31.88 3.32 -8.44
N ASN A 87 -30.92 3.60 -9.34
CA ASN A 87 -30.14 2.61 -10.04
C ASN A 87 -28.68 3.07 -10.01
N TYR A 88 -27.74 2.16 -9.70
CA TYR A 88 -26.34 2.52 -9.53
C TYR A 88 -25.39 1.50 -10.17
N SER A 89 -24.22 1.99 -10.50
CA SER A 89 -23.02 1.23 -10.83
C SER A 89 -21.87 1.74 -9.97
N TYR A 90 -20.78 0.98 -9.89
CA TYR A 90 -19.59 1.44 -9.19
C TYR A 90 -18.31 1.01 -9.90
N LEU A 91 -17.28 1.82 -9.69
CA LEU A 91 -15.91 1.60 -10.10
C LEU A 91 -15.03 1.67 -8.87
N PHE A 92 -14.03 0.82 -8.75
CA PHE A 92 -13.07 0.90 -7.65
C PHE A 92 -11.62 0.82 -8.15
N PHE A 93 -10.73 1.43 -7.38
CA PHE A 93 -9.29 1.44 -7.58
C PHE A 93 -8.64 0.80 -6.36
N ASN A 94 -7.68 -0.10 -6.59
CA ASN A 94 -6.99 -0.84 -5.53
C ASN A 94 -5.97 0.01 -4.76
N HIS A 95 -6.22 1.32 -4.64
CA HIS A 95 -5.35 2.28 -3.95
C HIS A 95 -6.17 3.40 -3.35
N ASN A 96 -5.64 4.01 -2.27
CA ASN A 96 -6.09 5.30 -1.81
C ASN A 96 -5.56 6.38 -2.77
N ILE A 97 -6.41 6.92 -3.65
CA ILE A 97 -6.03 7.95 -4.62
C ILE A 97 -6.17 9.34 -3.97
N ASN A 98 -5.20 10.25 -4.20
CA ASN A 98 -5.11 11.55 -3.54
C ASN A 98 -5.21 11.40 -2.01
N PRO A 99 -4.31 10.65 -1.37
CA PRO A 99 -4.29 10.55 0.09
C PRO A 99 -3.90 11.89 0.73
N LYS A 100 -4.22 12.03 2.01
CA LYS A 100 -3.69 13.15 2.81
C LYS A 100 -2.35 12.72 3.41
N VAL A 101 -1.28 13.00 2.68
CA VAL A 101 0.08 12.65 3.11
C VAL A 101 0.49 13.46 4.34
N ASP A 102 1.20 12.81 5.25
CA ASP A 102 1.84 13.45 6.40
C ASP A 102 3.28 13.82 6.04
N ASP A 103 3.47 15.04 5.52
CA ASP A 103 4.76 15.53 5.04
C ASP A 103 5.79 15.74 6.15
N ASP A 104 5.35 15.85 7.40
CA ASP A 104 6.21 16.06 8.58
C ASP A 104 6.63 14.74 9.26
N PHE A 105 6.17 13.59 8.74
CA PHE A 105 6.49 12.32 9.34
C PHE A 105 7.97 11.99 9.25
N VAL A 106 8.60 11.68 10.39
CA VAL A 106 10.01 11.29 10.49
C VAL A 106 10.13 9.77 10.48
N TYR A 107 10.75 9.24 9.43
CA TYR A 107 10.92 7.80 9.21
C TYR A 107 12.13 7.25 9.98
N ILE A 108 12.13 5.95 10.25
CA ILE A 108 13.26 5.23 10.85
C ILE A 108 13.93 4.41 9.74
N LEU A 109 15.26 4.43 9.66
CA LEU A 109 16.00 3.67 8.64
C LEU A 109 15.68 2.16 8.73
N PRO A 110 15.60 1.45 7.59
CA PRO A 110 14.98 0.11 7.50
C PRO A 110 15.86 -1.04 8.02
N TYR A 111 16.96 -0.80 8.71
CA TYR A 111 17.85 -1.82 9.22
C TYR A 111 18.06 -1.70 10.74
N LYS A 112 18.74 -2.69 11.35
CA LYS A 112 18.91 -2.79 12.80
C LYS A 112 19.55 -1.51 13.37
N LYS A 113 19.17 -1.12 14.59
CA LYS A 113 19.79 -0.01 15.32
C LYS A 113 21.31 -0.22 15.39
N GLU A 114 22.08 0.87 15.26
CA GLU A 114 23.54 0.90 15.23
C GLU A 114 24.20 0.22 14.01
N ALA A 115 23.42 -0.40 13.13
CA ALA A 115 23.94 -0.86 11.85
C ALA A 115 24.13 0.30 10.88
N GLN A 116 25.19 0.24 10.07
CA GLN A 116 25.48 1.22 9.04
C GLN A 116 25.29 0.61 7.65
N MET A 117 24.66 1.38 6.75
CA MET A 117 24.57 1.01 5.34
C MET A 117 24.94 2.21 4.46
N PHE A 118 25.59 1.88 3.33
CA PHE A 118 25.91 2.86 2.30
C PHE A 118 24.67 3.18 1.48
N VAL A 119 24.42 4.46 1.23
CA VAL A 119 23.22 4.94 0.53
C VAL A 119 23.58 5.44 -0.86
N GLU A 120 22.95 4.86 -1.87
CA GLU A 120 22.97 5.32 -3.25
C GLU A 120 21.57 5.79 -3.66
N GLU A 121 21.46 6.79 -4.54
CA GLU A 121 20.22 7.15 -5.22
C GLU A 121 20.14 6.42 -6.55
N LEU A 122 19.02 5.77 -6.82
CA LEU A 122 18.81 5.02 -8.06
C LEU A 122 18.21 5.92 -9.13
N SER A 123 18.85 5.97 -10.30
CA SER A 123 18.30 6.62 -11.48
C SER A 123 17.07 5.86 -12.00
N TYR A 124 16.13 6.59 -12.60
CA TYR A 124 15.02 5.98 -13.30
C TYR A 124 15.49 5.40 -14.64
N LEU A 125 15.41 4.10 -14.78
CA LEU A 125 15.84 3.40 -16.00
C LEU A 125 14.70 3.14 -16.99
N GLY A 126 13.47 3.48 -16.63
CA GLY A 126 12.29 3.26 -17.48
C GLY A 126 12.33 4.04 -18.79
N SER A 127 12.85 5.25 -18.81
CA SER A 127 13.04 6.07 -20.02
C SER A 127 14.04 5.44 -20.98
N THR A 128 15.09 4.80 -20.46
CA THR A 128 16.15 4.19 -21.27
C THR A 128 15.73 2.83 -21.88
N TYR A 129 14.94 2.04 -21.16
CA TYR A 129 14.66 0.65 -21.53
C TYR A 129 13.19 0.36 -21.90
N SER A 130 12.26 1.30 -21.72
CA SER A 130 10.83 1.03 -21.94
C SER A 130 10.01 2.24 -22.42
N ASP A 131 10.64 3.31 -22.90
CA ASP A 131 9.99 4.57 -23.35
C ASP A 131 8.98 5.15 -22.37
N LYS A 132 9.17 4.91 -21.07
CA LYS A 132 8.29 5.44 -20.02
C LYS A 132 8.84 6.74 -19.48
N GLU A 133 7.99 7.74 -19.37
CA GLU A 133 8.31 8.99 -18.70
C GLU A 133 8.70 8.76 -17.24
N GLU A 134 9.66 9.54 -16.74
CA GLU A 134 10.03 9.50 -15.33
C GLU A 134 8.83 9.94 -14.46
N PRO A 135 8.44 9.14 -13.47
CA PRO A 135 7.37 9.52 -12.56
C PRO A 135 7.68 10.79 -11.77
N LYS A 136 6.66 11.56 -11.45
CA LYS A 136 6.81 12.80 -10.67
C LYS A 136 7.51 12.56 -9.34
N GLY A 137 8.54 13.36 -9.08
CA GLY A 137 9.31 13.31 -7.84
C GLY A 137 10.10 12.02 -7.67
N TRP A 138 10.44 11.32 -8.75
CA TRP A 138 11.18 10.05 -8.68
C TRP A 138 12.28 10.08 -7.62
N LYS A 139 12.17 9.18 -6.66
CA LYS A 139 13.14 9.00 -5.61
C LYS A 139 13.17 7.54 -5.19
N SER A 140 14.33 6.95 -5.31
CA SER A 140 14.59 5.59 -4.88
C SER A 140 15.98 5.51 -4.28
N TYR A 141 16.09 4.87 -3.14
CA TYR A 141 17.36 4.63 -2.45
C TYR A 141 17.78 3.19 -2.57
N SER A 142 19.08 2.96 -2.60
CA SER A 142 19.69 1.66 -2.41
C SER A 142 20.51 1.70 -1.13
N PHE A 143 20.20 0.81 -0.21
CA PHE A 143 20.98 0.59 1.01
C PHE A 143 21.83 -0.65 0.83
N SER A 144 23.16 -0.54 0.97
CA SER A 144 24.09 -1.65 0.79
C SER A 144 25.07 -1.78 1.94
N SER A 145 25.48 -3.02 2.22
CA SER A 145 26.50 -3.38 3.21
C SER A 145 27.27 -4.64 2.80
N ASP A 146 28.35 -4.95 3.47
CA ASP A 146 29.09 -6.21 3.27
C ASP A 146 28.39 -7.40 3.95
N GLU A 147 27.61 -7.14 4.98
CA GLU A 147 26.93 -8.16 5.78
C GLU A 147 25.45 -8.24 5.46
N VAL A 148 24.87 -9.44 5.63
CA VAL A 148 23.44 -9.69 5.54
C VAL A 148 22.70 -8.86 6.59
N GLN A 149 21.74 -8.06 6.16
CA GLN A 149 20.92 -7.23 7.05
C GLN A 149 19.48 -7.73 7.13
N LYS A 150 18.92 -7.71 8.34
CA LYS A 150 17.46 -7.79 8.52
C LYS A 150 16.87 -6.43 8.19
N ILE A 151 15.82 -6.44 7.37
CA ILE A 151 15.11 -5.23 6.93
C ILE A 151 13.80 -5.12 7.70
N PHE A 152 13.53 -3.92 8.18
CA PHE A 152 12.34 -3.55 8.95
C PHE A 152 11.53 -2.49 8.20
N PRO A 153 10.22 -2.36 8.47
CA PRO A 153 9.46 -1.25 7.92
C PRO A 153 9.97 0.09 8.47
N VAL A 154 10.00 1.12 7.63
CA VAL A 154 10.38 2.49 8.02
C VAL A 154 9.30 3.19 8.83
N ARG A 155 8.06 2.73 8.71
CA ARG A 155 6.84 3.24 9.34
C ARG A 155 5.85 2.11 9.51
N LYS A 156 4.98 2.19 10.53
CA LYS A 156 3.86 1.25 10.70
C LYS A 156 2.96 1.24 9.47
N GLY A 157 2.56 0.04 9.04
CA GLY A 157 1.61 -0.12 7.94
C GLY A 157 1.07 -1.53 7.83
N VAL A 158 0.32 -1.77 6.76
CA VAL A 158 -0.22 -3.07 6.37
C VAL A 158 0.52 -3.55 5.13
N VAL A 159 0.94 -4.81 5.13
CA VAL A 159 1.54 -5.45 3.94
C VAL A 159 0.45 -5.65 2.89
N ILE A 160 0.62 -5.03 1.73
CA ILE A 160 -0.38 -5.07 0.64
C ILE A 160 0.05 -5.88 -0.57
N ASP A 161 1.34 -6.19 -0.67
CA ASP A 161 1.89 -7.00 -1.78
C ASP A 161 3.19 -7.67 -1.34
N VAL A 162 3.36 -8.93 -1.73
CA VAL A 162 4.57 -9.71 -1.49
C VAL A 162 4.93 -10.50 -2.74
N VAL A 163 6.11 -10.23 -3.28
CA VAL A 163 6.65 -10.92 -4.45
C VAL A 163 7.82 -11.79 -4.01
N ARG A 164 7.77 -13.08 -4.34
CA ARG A 164 8.78 -14.09 -3.99
C ARG A 164 9.17 -14.89 -5.24
N GLY A 165 10.26 -15.64 -5.13
CA GLY A 165 10.63 -16.68 -6.10
C GLY A 165 11.62 -16.24 -7.19
N PHE A 166 12.07 -14.98 -7.19
CA PHE A 166 13.07 -14.51 -8.14
C PHE A 166 14.50 -14.76 -7.62
N ASN A 167 15.35 -15.32 -8.49
CA ASN A 167 16.79 -15.45 -8.23
C ASN A 167 17.51 -14.21 -8.74
N ILE A 168 18.48 -13.73 -7.98
CA ILE A 168 19.39 -12.67 -8.40
C ILE A 168 20.62 -13.32 -9.04
N ASP A 169 20.98 -12.91 -10.25
CA ASP A 169 22.17 -13.38 -10.95
C ASP A 169 23.40 -12.58 -10.50
N THR A 170 24.14 -13.13 -9.56
CA THR A 170 25.34 -12.51 -9.00
C THR A 170 26.58 -12.64 -9.90
N THR A 171 26.48 -13.25 -11.08
CA THR A 171 27.62 -13.42 -12.02
C THR A 171 27.85 -12.19 -12.88
N LYS A 172 26.84 -11.32 -13.01
CA LYS A 172 26.88 -10.12 -13.85
C LYS A 172 27.32 -8.89 -13.06
N THR A 173 28.07 -8.01 -13.73
CA THR A 173 28.56 -6.75 -13.14
C THR A 173 27.43 -5.73 -12.98
N PHE A 174 26.48 -5.75 -13.91
CA PHE A 174 25.27 -4.93 -13.90
C PHE A 174 24.12 -5.78 -14.43
N THR A 175 23.01 -5.79 -13.72
CA THR A 175 21.80 -6.47 -14.19
C THR A 175 20.60 -5.56 -13.91
N TYR A 176 19.86 -5.28 -14.95
CA TYR A 176 18.51 -4.70 -14.82
C TYR A 176 17.52 -5.83 -14.54
N TYR A 177 16.89 -5.78 -13.39
CA TYR A 177 15.85 -6.75 -13.03
C TYR A 177 14.47 -6.12 -13.20
N ASN A 178 13.65 -6.66 -14.11
CA ASN A 178 12.25 -6.25 -14.28
C ASN A 178 11.40 -6.69 -13.08
N LYS A 179 11.84 -7.75 -12.38
CA LYS A 179 11.14 -8.34 -11.23
C LYS A 179 12.14 -8.69 -10.15
N MET A 180 11.82 -8.31 -8.94
CA MET A 180 12.62 -8.58 -7.74
C MET A 180 11.71 -9.07 -6.63
N ASN A 181 12.25 -9.85 -5.71
CA ASN A 181 11.55 -10.17 -4.47
C ASN A 181 11.30 -8.87 -3.71
N SER A 182 10.05 -8.62 -3.36
CA SER A 182 9.65 -7.31 -2.82
C SER A 182 8.49 -7.41 -1.84
N VAL A 183 8.40 -6.40 -1.00
CA VAL A 183 7.29 -6.17 -0.06
C VAL A 183 6.80 -4.74 -0.24
N LYS A 184 5.48 -4.56 -0.38
CA LYS A 184 4.83 -3.24 -0.32
C LYS A 184 4.04 -3.10 0.95
N ILE A 185 4.18 -1.95 1.58
CA ILE A 185 3.50 -1.61 2.84
C ILE A 185 2.72 -0.32 2.64
N GLU A 186 1.41 -0.35 2.88
CA GLU A 186 0.57 0.85 2.90
C GLU A 186 0.51 1.41 4.32
N HIS A 187 0.78 2.71 4.46
CA HIS A 187 0.70 3.45 5.71
C HIS A 187 -0.69 4.06 5.90
N ASN A 188 -1.02 4.46 7.13
CA ASN A 188 -2.35 5.02 7.46
C ASN A 188 -2.72 6.29 6.70
N ASP A 189 -1.72 7.07 6.26
CA ASP A 189 -1.92 8.27 5.45
C ASP A 189 -2.06 7.97 3.95
N GLY A 190 -2.00 6.69 3.54
CA GLY A 190 -2.12 6.25 2.16
C GLY A 190 -0.83 6.31 1.35
N THR A 191 0.31 6.62 1.98
CA THR A 191 1.62 6.44 1.36
C THR A 191 2.00 4.96 1.32
N ILE A 192 2.78 4.55 0.32
CA ILE A 192 3.20 3.16 0.10
C ILE A 192 4.72 3.11 0.09
N ALA A 193 5.28 2.27 0.95
CA ALA A 193 6.70 1.93 0.97
C ALA A 193 6.93 0.64 0.17
N LEU A 194 7.83 0.69 -0.80
CA LEU A 194 8.29 -0.46 -1.56
C LEU A 194 9.71 -0.82 -1.14
N TYR A 195 9.91 -2.06 -0.74
CA TYR A 195 11.21 -2.67 -0.46
C TYR A 195 11.46 -3.75 -1.49
N SER A 196 12.59 -3.74 -2.19
CA SER A 196 12.91 -4.76 -3.20
C SER A 196 14.38 -5.17 -3.16
N GLY A 197 14.63 -6.45 -3.44
CA GLY A 197 15.95 -7.06 -3.33
C GLY A 197 16.10 -7.99 -2.14
N PHE A 198 15.00 -8.55 -1.62
CA PHE A 198 15.04 -9.57 -0.58
C PHE A 198 15.58 -10.90 -1.09
N ASN A 199 16.22 -11.65 -0.19
CA ASN A 199 16.44 -13.07 -0.41
C ASN A 199 15.09 -13.79 -0.57
N LYS A 200 14.97 -14.59 -1.64
CA LYS A 200 13.69 -15.24 -2.01
C LYS A 200 13.11 -16.16 -0.94
N ASN A 201 13.97 -16.75 -0.09
CA ASN A 201 13.59 -17.71 0.95
C ASN A 201 13.45 -17.04 2.33
N GLU A 202 13.76 -15.75 2.44
CA GLU A 202 13.83 -15.05 3.73
C GLU A 202 12.97 -13.76 3.74
N ILE A 203 11.75 -13.86 3.22
CA ILE A 203 10.67 -12.89 3.43
C ILE A 203 9.73 -13.45 4.49
N TYR A 204 9.54 -12.72 5.57
CA TYR A 204 8.92 -13.18 6.81
C TYR A 204 7.49 -12.71 7.02
N VAL A 205 6.94 -11.95 6.08
CA VAL A 205 5.61 -11.33 6.18
C VAL A 205 4.72 -11.76 5.03
N ASP A 206 3.42 -11.79 5.28
CA ASP A 206 2.39 -12.08 4.31
C ASP A 206 1.44 -10.90 4.10
N ILE A 207 0.68 -10.92 3.01
CA ILE A 207 -0.31 -9.89 2.70
C ILE A 207 -1.35 -9.85 3.83
N GLY A 208 -1.63 -8.65 4.34
CA GLY A 208 -2.54 -8.40 5.46
C GLY A 208 -1.85 -8.22 6.80
N ASP A 209 -0.58 -8.58 6.93
CA ASP A 209 0.17 -8.39 8.18
C ASP A 209 0.30 -6.91 8.52
N VAL A 210 0.08 -6.58 9.81
CA VAL A 210 0.37 -5.26 10.36
C VAL A 210 1.79 -5.25 10.90
N VAL A 211 2.64 -4.41 10.33
CA VAL A 211 4.06 -4.38 10.66
C VAL A 211 4.48 -3.04 11.28
N TYR A 212 5.48 -3.10 12.16
CA TYR A 212 5.97 -1.96 12.94
C TYR A 212 7.50 -1.84 12.80
N PRO A 213 8.04 -0.60 12.70
CA PRO A 213 9.49 -0.37 12.70
C PRO A 213 10.18 -1.06 13.87
N LYS A 214 11.29 -1.73 13.59
CA LYS A 214 12.14 -2.41 14.58
C LYS A 214 11.54 -3.64 15.29
N PHE A 215 10.24 -3.88 15.19
CA PHE A 215 9.59 -5.03 15.82
C PHE A 215 9.39 -6.20 14.84
N ASN A 216 8.97 -5.92 13.63
CA ASN A 216 8.68 -6.94 12.62
C ASN A 216 9.72 -6.87 11.51
N ALA A 217 10.61 -7.85 11.42
CA ALA A 217 11.50 -7.97 10.27
C ALA A 217 10.68 -8.38 9.03
N LEU A 218 10.87 -7.67 7.92
CA LEU A 218 10.23 -7.99 6.64
C LEU A 218 10.94 -9.14 5.93
N GLY A 219 12.25 -9.26 6.14
CA GLY A 219 13.09 -10.25 5.49
C GLY A 219 14.57 -9.92 5.63
N LYS A 220 15.42 -10.57 4.84
CA LYS A 220 16.86 -10.30 4.76
C LYS A 220 17.26 -9.82 3.38
N THR A 221 18.35 -9.04 3.33
CA THR A 221 19.01 -8.62 2.09
C THR A 221 19.56 -9.82 1.31
N GLU A 222 19.80 -9.60 0.01
CA GLU A 222 20.43 -10.57 -0.89
C GLU A 222 21.67 -9.94 -1.54
N LEU A 223 22.59 -10.78 -1.98
CA LEU A 223 23.70 -10.37 -2.85
C LEU A 223 23.16 -9.87 -4.17
N TYR A 224 23.58 -8.67 -4.60
CA TYR A 224 22.96 -8.01 -5.75
C TYR A 224 23.74 -8.22 -7.07
N ASP A 225 25.05 -8.20 -7.02
CA ASP A 225 25.92 -8.29 -8.20
C ASP A 225 27.33 -8.86 -7.88
N LYS A 226 28.23 -8.80 -8.85
CA LYS A 226 29.64 -9.26 -8.66
C LYS A 226 30.38 -8.54 -7.53
N ARG A 227 29.95 -7.37 -7.11
CA ARG A 227 30.56 -6.65 -5.96
C ARG A 227 30.30 -7.36 -4.64
N LYS A 228 29.41 -8.36 -4.63
CA LYS A 228 29.01 -9.16 -3.46
C LYS A 228 28.50 -8.31 -2.29
N LYS A 229 27.87 -7.15 -2.60
CA LYS A 229 27.23 -6.34 -1.58
C LYS A 229 25.81 -6.84 -1.31
N GLN A 230 25.47 -6.95 -0.05
CA GLN A 230 24.11 -7.13 0.42
C GLN A 230 23.32 -5.83 0.16
N ARG A 231 22.13 -5.91 -0.44
CA ARG A 231 21.44 -4.72 -0.90
C ARG A 231 19.93 -4.82 -0.74
N ILE A 232 19.31 -3.69 -0.39
CA ILE A 232 17.85 -3.48 -0.45
C ILE A 232 17.56 -2.14 -1.09
N ASN A 233 16.63 -2.10 -2.04
CA ASN A 233 16.12 -0.86 -2.61
C ASN A 233 14.86 -0.44 -1.88
N PHE A 234 14.67 0.87 -1.75
CA PHE A 234 13.55 1.48 -1.05
C PHE A 234 13.02 2.67 -1.81
N SER A 235 11.70 2.74 -1.95
CA SER A 235 10.98 3.89 -2.50
C SER A 235 9.73 4.16 -1.67
N LEU A 236 9.34 5.43 -1.58
CA LEU A 236 8.12 5.88 -0.95
C LEU A 236 7.29 6.67 -1.96
N PHE A 237 6.00 6.36 -2.09
CA PHE A 237 5.13 7.00 -3.08
C PHE A 237 3.65 6.92 -2.67
N TYR A 238 2.80 7.59 -3.42
CA TYR A 238 1.34 7.48 -3.35
C TYR A 238 0.72 7.58 -4.74
N TYR A 239 -0.56 7.26 -4.85
CA TYR A 239 -1.32 7.40 -6.09
C TYR A 239 -2.09 8.72 -6.11
N SER A 240 -2.04 9.42 -7.25
CA SER A 240 -2.76 10.66 -7.49
C SER A 240 -3.52 10.61 -8.81
N THR A 241 -4.46 11.54 -8.99
CA THR A 241 -5.10 11.76 -10.29
C THR A 241 -4.17 12.55 -11.19
N LYS A 242 -4.12 12.22 -12.48
CA LYS A 242 -3.38 12.99 -13.48
C LYS A 242 -4.05 14.33 -13.75
N ASN A 243 -3.22 15.36 -13.99
CA ASN A 243 -3.66 16.66 -14.50
C ASN A 243 -4.83 17.31 -13.75
N GLY A 244 -4.93 17.08 -12.42
CA GLY A 244 -5.98 17.66 -11.59
C GLY A 244 -7.39 17.12 -11.87
N ILE A 245 -7.52 15.97 -12.51
CA ILE A 245 -8.82 15.30 -12.69
C ILE A 245 -9.47 15.09 -11.32
N LYS A 246 -10.75 15.47 -11.20
CA LYS A 246 -11.50 15.23 -9.97
C LYS A 246 -11.71 13.73 -9.75
N LEU A 247 -11.59 13.24 -8.51
CA LEU A 247 -11.82 11.83 -8.17
C LEU A 247 -13.15 11.30 -8.72
N SER A 248 -14.22 12.08 -8.58
CA SER A 248 -15.55 11.73 -9.10
C SER A 248 -15.63 11.60 -10.63
N SER A 249 -14.62 12.05 -11.35
CA SER A 249 -14.56 11.99 -12.82
C SER A 249 -13.67 10.86 -13.34
N LEU A 250 -13.02 10.10 -12.44
CA LEU A 250 -12.23 8.94 -12.84
C LEU A 250 -13.11 7.86 -13.46
N SER A 251 -12.60 7.24 -14.52
CA SER A 251 -13.24 6.13 -15.23
C SER A 251 -12.30 4.96 -15.49
N THR A 252 -10.99 5.21 -15.45
CA THR A 252 -9.95 4.20 -15.70
C THR A 252 -8.71 4.44 -14.85
N SER A 253 -7.93 3.39 -14.60
CA SER A 253 -6.66 3.48 -13.90
C SER A 253 -5.58 4.28 -14.65
N SER A 254 -5.70 4.40 -15.98
CA SER A 254 -4.77 5.22 -16.79
C SER A 254 -4.83 6.71 -16.47
N GLN A 255 -5.89 7.17 -15.80
CA GLN A 255 -6.07 8.55 -15.31
C GLN A 255 -5.41 8.80 -13.95
N THR A 256 -4.74 7.81 -13.39
CA THR A 256 -3.94 7.93 -12.16
C THR A 256 -2.45 7.90 -12.46
N GLU A 257 -1.66 8.50 -11.58
CA GLU A 257 -0.20 8.53 -11.64
C GLU A 257 0.40 8.22 -10.26
N VAL A 258 1.66 7.81 -10.25
CA VAL A 258 2.45 7.61 -9.03
C VAL A 258 3.24 8.88 -8.76
N ILE A 259 3.17 9.38 -7.53
CA ILE A 259 3.95 10.52 -7.05
C ILE A 259 4.93 10.00 -5.99
N TYR A 260 6.22 10.15 -6.25
CA TYR A 260 7.27 9.76 -5.30
C TYR A 260 7.51 10.85 -4.27
N ILE A 261 7.90 10.42 -3.06
CA ILE A 261 8.19 11.28 -1.91
C ILE A 261 9.65 11.08 -1.53
N THR A 262 10.34 12.17 -1.18
CA THR A 262 11.63 12.13 -0.52
C THR A 262 11.42 12.10 0.99
N PRO A 263 11.52 10.93 1.66
CA PRO A 263 11.31 10.83 3.09
C PRO A 263 12.43 11.51 3.88
N ALA A 264 12.08 12.03 5.06
CA ALA A 264 13.04 12.48 6.05
C ALA A 264 13.21 11.39 7.12
N PHE A 265 14.47 11.03 7.40
CA PHE A 265 14.80 9.99 8.38
C PHE A 265 15.37 10.61 9.66
N TYR A 266 15.12 9.94 10.78
CA TYR A 266 15.75 10.30 12.05
C TYR A 266 17.26 9.99 12.00
N GLN A 267 18.08 10.98 12.38
CA GLN A 267 19.53 10.86 12.50
C GLN A 267 19.99 11.72 13.69
N SER A 268 20.43 11.09 14.77
CA SER A 268 21.04 11.74 15.94
C SER A 268 20.23 12.94 16.48
N GLY A 269 18.91 12.81 16.59
CA GLY A 269 18.03 13.86 17.11
C GLY A 269 17.41 14.76 16.04
N GLU A 270 17.82 14.66 14.79
CA GLU A 270 17.36 15.50 13.68
C GLU A 270 16.57 14.72 12.63
N SER A 271 15.78 15.44 11.85
CA SER A 271 15.07 14.94 10.67
C SER A 271 15.86 15.27 9.42
N VAL A 272 16.41 14.26 8.74
CA VAL A 272 17.37 14.42 7.63
C VAL A 272 16.88 13.75 6.36
N LYS A 273 16.94 14.47 5.23
CA LYS A 273 16.84 13.85 3.91
C LYS A 273 18.19 13.23 3.54
N LEU A 274 18.19 11.93 3.22
CA LEU A 274 19.43 11.24 2.90
C LEU A 274 20.08 11.81 1.64
N ARG A 275 21.41 11.90 1.67
CA ARG A 275 22.25 12.22 0.51
C ARG A 275 22.88 10.93 -0.01
N LYS A 276 23.07 10.84 -1.34
CA LYS A 276 23.79 9.73 -1.96
C LYS A 276 25.28 9.73 -1.53
N ASP A 277 25.89 8.58 -1.63
CA ASP A 277 27.32 8.34 -1.43
C ASP A 277 27.80 8.57 0.01
N PHE A 278 26.91 8.34 0.99
CA PHE A 278 27.19 8.41 2.41
C PHE A 278 26.77 7.13 3.14
N PHE A 279 27.46 6.83 4.23
CA PHE A 279 27.00 5.86 5.22
C PHE A 279 26.07 6.51 6.23
N TYR A 280 24.97 5.82 6.51
CA TYR A 280 24.03 6.22 7.57
C TYR A 280 23.85 5.11 8.57
N GLU A 281 23.99 5.46 9.84
CA GLU A 281 23.69 4.55 10.94
C GLU A 281 22.20 4.60 11.28
N SER A 282 21.60 3.44 11.48
CA SER A 282 20.21 3.39 11.91
C SER A 282 20.10 3.74 13.39
N ASP A 283 19.42 4.86 13.66
CA ASP A 283 19.14 5.34 15.01
C ASP A 283 17.67 5.74 15.14
N TYR A 284 17.20 5.85 16.38
CA TYR A 284 15.87 6.37 16.72
C TYR A 284 15.79 6.63 18.22
N ASP A 285 14.97 7.60 18.62
CA ASP A 285 14.55 7.83 19.98
C ASP A 285 13.14 7.28 20.26
N ASP A 286 12.73 7.29 21.51
CA ASP A 286 11.40 6.86 21.92
C ASP A 286 10.29 7.68 21.25
N LYS A 287 10.50 8.99 21.04
CA LYS A 287 9.51 9.86 20.40
C LYS A 287 9.25 9.43 18.96
N THR A 288 10.30 9.20 18.19
CA THR A 288 10.22 8.77 16.79
C THR A 288 9.61 7.36 16.68
N LEU A 289 10.02 6.43 17.55
CA LEU A 289 9.45 5.09 17.59
C LEU A 289 7.95 5.12 17.95
N PHE A 290 7.55 5.97 18.91
CA PHE A 290 6.19 6.04 19.42
C PHE A 290 5.18 6.67 18.45
N GLN A 291 5.63 7.40 17.42
CA GLN A 291 4.75 7.84 16.33
C GLN A 291 4.00 6.65 15.68
N ASN A 292 4.60 5.48 15.73
CA ASN A 292 4.07 4.25 15.12
C ASN A 292 3.17 3.44 16.09
N LEU A 293 3.09 3.81 17.35
CA LEU A 293 2.42 3.03 18.39
C LEU A 293 1.17 3.74 18.92
N SER A 294 0.14 2.97 19.25
CA SER A 294 -1.01 3.46 20.01
C SER A 294 -0.61 3.70 21.48
N LYS A 295 -1.38 4.54 22.19
CA LYS A 295 -1.19 4.80 23.64
C LYS A 295 -1.11 3.50 24.47
N ARG A 296 -1.93 2.48 24.12
CA ARG A 296 -1.93 1.17 24.77
C ARG A 296 -0.61 0.42 24.51
N GLN A 297 -0.11 0.46 23.28
CA GLN A 297 1.15 -0.18 22.89
C GLN A 297 2.35 0.49 23.57
N ILE A 298 2.38 1.83 23.61
CA ILE A 298 3.42 2.60 24.35
C ILE A 298 3.45 2.17 25.81
N LYS A 299 2.28 2.06 26.47
CA LYS A 299 2.19 1.61 27.85
C LYS A 299 2.73 0.19 28.05
N LYS A 300 2.45 -0.74 27.11
CA LYS A 300 2.98 -2.11 27.14
C LYS A 300 4.49 -2.12 26.89
N TYR A 301 4.97 -1.34 25.91
CA TYR A 301 6.40 -1.20 25.61
C TYR A 301 7.20 -0.76 26.83
N LYS A 302 6.76 0.32 27.51
CA LYS A 302 7.41 0.85 28.72
C LYS A 302 7.43 -0.14 29.90
N LYS A 303 6.54 -1.15 29.89
CA LYS A 303 6.52 -2.23 30.89
C LYS A 303 7.31 -3.47 30.45
N GLY A 304 7.99 -3.45 29.30
CA GLY A 304 8.68 -4.60 28.73
C GLY A 304 7.75 -5.72 28.22
N ASN A 305 6.45 -5.46 28.07
CA ASN A 305 5.41 -6.47 27.75
C ASN A 305 4.80 -6.26 26.35
N LEU A 306 5.47 -5.56 25.44
CA LEU A 306 4.98 -5.36 24.08
C LEU A 306 5.34 -6.55 23.23
N ILE A 307 4.33 -7.35 22.89
CA ILE A 307 4.36 -8.36 21.83
C ILE A 307 3.50 -7.79 20.68
N LEU A 308 4.10 -7.61 19.51
CA LEU A 308 3.46 -7.12 18.29
C LEU A 308 3.35 -8.23 17.27
#